data_a93f4392afea581f15434c4e024e38a3
#
_entry.id   a93f4392afea581f15434c4e024e38a3
#
_cell.length_a   1.000
_cell.length_b   1.000
_cell.length_c   1.000
_cell.angle_alpha   90.00
_cell.angle_beta   90.00
_cell.angle_gamma   90.00
#
_symmetry.space_group_name_H-M   'P 1'
#
loop_
_entity.id
_entity.type
_entity.pdbx_description
1 polymer ?
#
loop_
_entity_poly.entity_id
_entity_poly.type
_entity_poly.pdbx_seq_one_letter_code
_entity_poly.pdbx_strand_id
1 'polypeptide(L)'
;MRFTIVIPVALCVLLIGLTAPAQRKKGYARKPKPLPVVSAIDTEALKGLITQPRERPLLVNFWATFCDPCRDEFPDLVKIDKDYRPQSIEFVTVSLDDFGEIKTSVPQFLVSMKATMPAYLLNVTDPEPAINFIDRRWQGDLPATYLYNEKGEVVYKHIGRVNTAELREAIEKVVKKSD
;
A
#
# COMPACT_ATOMS: atom_id res chain seq x y z
N MET A 1 -98.36 23.96 1.16
CA MET A 1 -97.05 23.75 0.56
C MET A 1 -95.95 24.15 1.58
N ARG A 2 -95.30 23.14 2.16
CA ARG A 2 -94.23 23.34 3.13
C ARG A 2 -92.91 23.03 2.45
N PHE A 3 -92.04 24.04 2.28
CA PHE A 3 -90.72 23.87 1.74
C PHE A 3 -89.76 23.57 2.91
N THR A 4 -89.18 22.37 2.91
CA THR A 4 -88.16 21.98 3.88
C THR A 4 -86.78 22.30 3.28
N ILE A 5 -86.06 23.23 3.89
CA ILE A 5 -84.72 23.62 3.53
C ILE A 5 -83.75 22.62 4.16
N VAL A 6 -83.01 21.85 3.37
CA VAL A 6 -81.96 20.93 3.82
C VAL A 6 -80.64 21.70 3.71
N ILE A 7 -79.99 21.95 4.84
CA ILE A 7 -78.67 22.56 4.93
C ILE A 7 -77.60 21.45 4.88
N PRO A 8 -76.67 21.43 3.90
CA PRO A 8 -75.60 20.47 3.94
C PRO A 8 -74.54 20.88 4.96
N VAL A 9 -74.28 19.97 5.91
CA VAL A 9 -73.15 20.08 6.84
C VAL A 9 -71.88 19.76 6.10
N ALA A 10 -71.05 20.78 5.85
CA ALA A 10 -69.70 20.61 5.29
C ALA A 10 -68.74 20.04 6.38
N LEU A 11 -68.34 18.79 6.19
CA LEU A 11 -67.38 18.12 7.05
C LEU A 11 -65.96 18.60 6.68
N CYS A 12 -65.40 19.55 7.45
CA CYS A 12 -63.99 19.96 7.38
C CYS A 12 -63.09 18.87 7.97
N VAL A 13 -62.48 18.07 7.10
CA VAL A 13 -61.42 17.13 7.52
C VAL A 13 -60.12 17.90 7.69
N LEU A 14 -59.73 18.15 8.92
CA LEU A 14 -58.42 18.69 9.30
C LEU A 14 -57.35 17.62 9.04
N LEU A 15 -56.61 17.74 7.96
CA LEU A 15 -55.37 16.97 7.74
C LEU A 15 -54.25 17.49 8.63
N ILE A 16 -54.08 16.90 9.81
CA ILE A 16 -52.93 17.13 10.66
C ILE A 16 -51.73 16.42 10.01
N GLY A 17 -50.92 17.20 9.28
CA GLY A 17 -49.65 16.69 8.70
C GLY A 17 -48.67 16.33 9.83
N LEU A 18 -48.46 15.02 10.07
CA LEU A 18 -47.38 14.54 10.91
C LEU A 18 -46.06 14.80 10.18
N THR A 19 -45.40 15.92 10.49
CA THR A 19 -44.00 16.15 10.12
C THR A 19 -43.11 15.30 11.03
N ALA A 20 -42.70 14.13 10.57
CA ALA A 20 -41.71 13.32 11.26
C ALA A 20 -40.37 14.09 11.33
N PRO A 21 -39.75 14.25 12.52
CA PRO A 21 -38.45 14.88 12.58
C PRO A 21 -37.44 14.03 11.87
N ALA A 22 -36.75 14.61 10.85
CA ALA A 22 -35.66 13.98 10.17
C ALA A 22 -34.54 13.66 11.17
N GLN A 23 -34.40 12.41 11.58
CA GLN A 23 -33.30 11.94 12.42
C GLN A 23 -32.00 12.11 11.67
N ARG A 24 -31.28 13.18 11.97
CA ARG A 24 -29.92 13.43 11.52
C ARG A 24 -29.03 12.31 12.06
N LYS A 25 -28.75 11.29 11.24
CA LYS A 25 -27.79 10.23 11.59
C LYS A 25 -26.48 10.90 11.97
N LYS A 26 -26.15 10.91 13.26
CA LYS A 26 -24.81 11.30 13.73
C LYS A 26 -23.83 10.38 13.03
N GLY A 27 -23.11 10.94 12.04
CA GLY A 27 -22.01 10.24 11.41
C GLY A 27 -21.00 9.90 12.49
N TYR A 28 -20.86 8.62 12.83
CA TYR A 28 -19.76 8.14 13.66
C TYR A 28 -18.48 8.44 12.90
N ALA A 29 -17.72 9.42 13.36
CA ALA A 29 -16.37 9.64 12.87
C ALA A 29 -15.61 8.32 13.06
N ARG A 30 -15.27 7.63 11.95
CA ARG A 30 -14.42 6.44 12.00
C ARG A 30 -13.13 6.85 12.70
N LYS A 31 -12.80 6.17 13.80
CA LYS A 31 -11.47 6.33 14.41
C LYS A 31 -10.41 6.17 13.34
N PRO A 32 -9.40 7.05 13.28
CA PRO A 32 -8.31 6.92 12.31
C PRO A 32 -7.71 5.50 12.41
N LYS A 33 -7.56 4.82 11.29
CA LYS A 33 -6.87 3.53 11.28
C LYS A 33 -5.41 3.79 11.72
N PRO A 34 -4.85 2.98 12.63
CA PRO A 34 -3.47 3.15 13.02
C PRO A 34 -2.55 3.07 11.80
N LEU A 35 -1.50 3.87 11.79
CA LEU A 35 -0.49 3.85 10.74
C LEU A 35 0.23 2.50 10.72
N PRO A 36 0.64 2.00 9.55
CA PRO A 36 1.47 0.79 9.46
C PRO A 36 2.79 1.01 10.20
N VAL A 37 3.31 -0.06 10.78
CA VAL A 37 4.62 -0.04 11.42
C VAL A 37 5.68 -0.10 10.32
N VAL A 38 6.61 0.87 10.32
CA VAL A 38 7.81 0.87 9.50
C VAL A 38 8.99 0.57 10.42
N SER A 39 9.77 -0.47 10.09
CA SER A 39 10.93 -0.88 10.89
C SER A 39 12.20 -0.24 10.36
N ALA A 40 13.05 0.26 11.24
CA ALA A 40 14.39 0.67 10.83
C ALA A 40 15.22 -0.56 10.45
N ILE A 41 16.02 -0.44 9.39
CA ILE A 41 16.95 -1.47 8.95
C ILE A 41 18.30 -0.83 8.65
N ASP A 42 19.38 -1.38 9.19
CA ASP A 42 20.74 -0.98 8.85
C ASP A 42 21.33 -1.84 7.71
N THR A 43 22.55 -1.57 7.31
CA THR A 43 23.22 -2.28 6.22
C THR A 43 23.34 -3.79 6.50
N GLU A 44 23.70 -4.17 7.71
CA GLU A 44 23.90 -5.60 8.05
C GLU A 44 22.57 -6.35 8.13
N ALA A 45 21.54 -5.74 8.71
CA ALA A 45 20.20 -6.32 8.74
C ALA A 45 19.60 -6.41 7.32
N LEU A 46 19.87 -5.42 6.44
CA LEU A 46 19.46 -5.48 5.03
C LEU A 46 20.17 -6.62 4.28
N LYS A 47 21.48 -6.80 4.51
CA LYS A 47 22.23 -7.94 3.98
C LYS A 47 21.61 -9.26 4.46
N GLY A 48 21.38 -9.39 5.77
CA GLY A 48 20.74 -10.56 6.35
C GLY A 48 19.35 -10.82 5.74
N LEU A 49 18.53 -9.78 5.58
CA LEU A 49 17.22 -9.88 4.94
C LEU A 49 17.30 -10.46 3.53
N ILE A 50 18.31 -10.10 2.75
CA ILE A 50 18.47 -10.56 1.35
C ILE A 50 19.10 -11.94 1.28
N THR A 51 20.11 -12.22 2.10
CA THR A 51 20.94 -13.44 1.97
C THR A 51 20.47 -14.61 2.83
N GLN A 52 19.56 -14.40 3.78
CA GLN A 52 19.05 -15.51 4.60
C GLN A 52 18.36 -16.58 3.74
N PRO A 53 18.55 -17.87 4.06
CA PRO A 53 17.81 -18.94 3.40
C PRO A 53 16.30 -18.72 3.54
N ARG A 54 15.54 -18.98 2.48
CA ARG A 54 14.09 -18.79 2.45
C ARG A 54 13.41 -19.83 1.57
N GLU A 55 12.13 -20.03 1.81
CA GLU A 55 11.31 -21.00 1.07
C GLU A 55 10.72 -20.40 -0.22
N ARG A 56 10.70 -19.07 -0.32
CA ARG A 56 10.07 -18.36 -1.44
C ARG A 56 10.94 -17.21 -1.94
N PRO A 57 10.92 -16.89 -3.24
CA PRO A 57 11.60 -15.74 -3.78
C PRO A 57 11.25 -14.44 -3.05
N LEU A 58 12.20 -13.51 -2.96
CA LEU A 58 12.03 -12.21 -2.32
C LEU A 58 12.01 -11.10 -3.35
N LEU A 59 10.92 -10.33 -3.38
CA LEU A 59 10.84 -9.06 -4.08
C LEU A 59 11.18 -7.92 -3.10
N VAL A 60 12.11 -7.05 -3.50
CA VAL A 60 12.47 -5.83 -2.74
C VAL A 60 12.29 -4.63 -3.66
N ASN A 61 11.53 -3.65 -3.21
CA ASN A 61 11.40 -2.36 -3.88
C ASN A 61 12.01 -1.26 -3.00
N PHE A 62 12.96 -0.50 -3.55
CA PHE A 62 13.57 0.67 -2.95
C PHE A 62 12.88 1.93 -3.47
N TRP A 63 12.50 2.82 -2.58
CA TRP A 63 11.68 4.00 -2.89
C TRP A 63 11.89 5.13 -1.88
N ALA A 64 11.27 6.30 -2.12
CA ALA A 64 11.18 7.37 -1.14
C ALA A 64 9.88 8.16 -1.33
N THR A 65 9.45 8.88 -0.30
CA THR A 65 8.22 9.69 -0.34
C THR A 65 8.31 10.86 -1.31
N PHE A 66 9.50 11.40 -1.53
CA PHE A 66 9.79 12.51 -2.46
C PHE A 66 10.03 12.06 -3.91
N CYS A 67 10.00 10.76 -4.19
CA CYS A 67 10.26 10.19 -5.51
C CYS A 67 8.94 10.10 -6.31
N ASP A 68 8.72 11.00 -7.26
CA ASP A 68 7.49 11.01 -8.08
C ASP A 68 7.28 9.71 -8.87
N PRO A 69 8.26 9.15 -9.60
CA PRO A 69 8.06 7.88 -10.32
C PRO A 69 7.79 6.71 -9.37
N CYS A 70 8.29 6.75 -8.11
CA CYS A 70 7.91 5.76 -7.10
C CYS A 70 6.43 5.83 -6.76
N ARG A 71 5.89 7.05 -6.61
CA ARG A 71 4.46 7.28 -6.34
C ARG A 71 3.58 6.72 -7.46
N ASP A 72 4.03 6.87 -8.70
CA ASP A 72 3.30 6.42 -9.89
C ASP A 72 3.26 4.89 -10.02
N GLU A 73 4.33 4.19 -9.60
CA GLU A 73 4.36 2.71 -9.68
C GLU A 73 3.73 2.01 -8.49
N PHE A 74 3.67 2.66 -7.32
CA PHE A 74 3.24 2.03 -6.07
C PHE A 74 1.86 1.34 -6.14
N PRO A 75 0.82 1.91 -6.80
CA PRO A 75 -0.46 1.22 -6.98
C PRO A 75 -0.35 -0.11 -7.72
N ASP A 76 0.60 -0.22 -8.65
CA ASP A 76 0.84 -1.46 -9.40
C ASP A 76 1.61 -2.47 -8.54
N LEU A 77 2.58 -2.02 -7.75
CA LEU A 77 3.28 -2.87 -6.76
C LEU A 77 2.32 -3.41 -5.70
N VAL A 78 1.34 -2.62 -5.26
CA VAL A 78 0.27 -3.10 -4.34
C VAL A 78 -0.58 -4.20 -4.99
N LYS A 79 -0.82 -4.16 -6.30
CA LYS A 79 -1.50 -5.26 -7.02
C LYS A 79 -0.60 -6.51 -7.08
N ILE A 80 0.70 -6.33 -7.39
CA ILE A 80 1.68 -7.43 -7.36
C ILE A 80 1.73 -8.08 -5.97
N ASP A 81 1.82 -7.29 -4.90
CA ASP A 81 1.78 -7.77 -3.53
C ASP A 81 0.54 -8.65 -3.25
N LYS A 82 -0.62 -8.16 -3.66
CA LYS A 82 -1.90 -8.83 -3.44
C LYS A 82 -2.02 -10.14 -4.21
N ASP A 83 -1.48 -10.18 -5.42
CA ASP A 83 -1.61 -11.33 -6.32
C ASP A 83 -0.61 -12.45 -5.95
N TYR A 84 0.61 -12.12 -5.51
CA TYR A 84 1.71 -13.08 -5.37
C TYR A 84 2.17 -13.32 -3.93
N ARG A 85 2.23 -12.31 -3.06
CA ARG A 85 2.77 -12.46 -1.70
C ARG A 85 2.06 -13.51 -0.84
N PRO A 86 0.74 -13.71 -0.92
CA PRO A 86 0.07 -14.69 -0.08
C PRO A 86 0.55 -16.13 -0.28
N GLN A 87 1.02 -16.48 -1.48
CA GLN A 87 1.28 -17.88 -1.85
C GLN A 87 2.66 -18.12 -2.48
N SER A 88 3.22 -17.15 -3.18
CA SER A 88 4.32 -17.41 -4.12
C SER A 88 5.63 -16.69 -3.81
N ILE A 89 5.59 -15.49 -3.23
CA ILE A 89 6.79 -14.69 -2.95
C ILE A 89 6.73 -14.05 -1.56
N GLU A 90 7.87 -13.63 -1.06
CA GLU A 90 7.96 -12.59 -0.04
C GLU A 90 8.09 -11.24 -0.75
N PHE A 91 7.44 -10.21 -0.24
CA PHE A 91 7.58 -8.87 -0.79
C PHE A 91 7.77 -7.86 0.34
N VAL A 92 8.83 -7.06 0.26
CA VAL A 92 9.13 -5.99 1.21
C VAL A 92 9.45 -4.69 0.46
N THR A 93 9.20 -3.56 1.11
CA THR A 93 9.62 -2.24 0.60
C THR A 93 10.64 -1.61 1.54
N VAL A 94 11.63 -0.94 0.99
CA VAL A 94 12.69 -0.25 1.75
C VAL A 94 12.68 1.22 1.33
N SER A 95 12.30 2.10 2.26
CA SER A 95 12.37 3.55 2.06
C SER A 95 13.79 4.05 2.28
N LEU A 96 14.21 5.00 1.43
CA LEU A 96 15.44 5.78 1.56
C LEU A 96 15.17 7.22 2.06
N ASP A 97 14.03 7.43 2.72
CA ASP A 97 13.72 8.69 3.39
C ASP A 97 14.58 8.90 4.64
N ASP A 98 14.64 10.12 5.14
CA ASP A 98 15.30 10.43 6.40
C ASP A 98 14.69 9.66 7.58
N PHE A 99 15.54 9.25 8.54
CA PHE A 99 15.07 8.49 9.70
C PHE A 99 13.99 9.22 10.52
N GLY A 100 14.01 10.54 10.56
CA GLY A 100 12.96 11.35 11.21
C GLY A 100 11.56 11.12 10.66
N GLU A 101 11.44 10.57 9.44
CA GLU A 101 10.17 10.33 8.76
C GLU A 101 9.57 8.95 8.99
N ILE A 102 10.27 8.08 9.72
CA ILE A 102 9.85 6.68 9.97
C ILE A 102 8.47 6.56 10.64
N LYS A 103 8.04 7.57 11.39
CA LYS A 103 6.74 7.61 12.10
C LYS A 103 5.75 8.61 11.51
N THR A 104 6.13 9.33 10.46
CA THR A 104 5.36 10.44 9.89
C THR A 104 5.04 10.23 8.41
N SER A 105 5.80 10.81 7.50
CA SER A 105 5.52 10.80 6.06
C SER A 105 5.59 9.40 5.44
N VAL A 106 6.52 8.55 5.84
CA VAL A 106 6.66 7.20 5.30
C VAL A 106 5.41 6.34 5.56
N PRO A 107 4.92 6.15 6.80
CA PRO A 107 3.70 5.39 7.03
C PRO A 107 2.44 6.08 6.48
N GLN A 108 2.39 7.42 6.42
CA GLN A 108 1.28 8.14 5.78
C GLN A 108 1.22 7.86 4.29
N PHE A 109 2.37 7.84 3.61
CA PHE A 109 2.48 7.46 2.21
C PHE A 109 1.94 6.04 1.98
N LEU A 110 2.40 5.05 2.76
CA LEU A 110 1.95 3.66 2.65
C LEU A 110 0.42 3.54 2.82
N VAL A 111 -0.17 4.29 3.76
CA VAL A 111 -1.64 4.35 3.91
C VAL A 111 -2.30 4.92 2.66
N SER A 112 -1.79 6.02 2.11
CA SER A 112 -2.34 6.66 0.90
C SER A 112 -2.32 5.74 -0.30
N MET A 113 -1.28 4.91 -0.42
CA MET A 113 -1.11 3.90 -1.47
C MET A 113 -1.84 2.58 -1.18
N LYS A 114 -2.43 2.42 0.02
CA LYS A 114 -3.06 1.18 0.49
C LYS A 114 -2.08 0.00 0.52
N ALA A 115 -0.81 0.29 0.76
CA ALA A 115 0.23 -0.72 0.87
C ALA A 115 0.04 -1.59 2.11
N THR A 116 0.30 -2.90 1.98
CA THR A 116 0.17 -3.90 3.06
C THR A 116 1.40 -4.77 3.21
N MET A 117 2.35 -4.67 2.28
CA MET A 117 3.64 -5.34 2.37
C MET A 117 4.45 -4.80 3.56
N PRO A 118 5.29 -5.63 4.20
CA PRO A 118 6.25 -5.17 5.20
C PRO A 118 7.10 -4.02 4.67
N ALA A 119 7.30 -3.00 5.51
CA ALA A 119 8.01 -1.80 5.13
C ALA A 119 9.17 -1.52 6.09
N TYR A 120 10.30 -1.22 5.51
CA TYR A 120 11.51 -0.82 6.21
C TYR A 120 11.91 0.60 5.80
N LEU A 121 12.71 1.25 6.64
CA LEU A 121 13.43 2.48 6.32
C LEU A 121 14.91 2.23 6.56
N LEU A 122 15.75 2.49 5.56
CA LEU A 122 17.19 2.34 5.64
C LEU A 122 17.75 3.42 6.58
N ASN A 123 18.18 2.99 7.77
CA ASN A 123 18.69 3.87 8.82
C ASN A 123 20.22 3.74 8.90
N VAL A 124 20.90 4.51 8.07
CA VAL A 124 22.37 4.55 7.98
C VAL A 124 22.83 5.98 7.79
N THR A 125 24.03 6.29 8.29
CA THR A 125 24.66 7.60 8.07
C THR A 125 25.19 7.72 6.63
N ASP A 126 25.69 6.61 6.10
CA ASP A 126 26.19 6.49 4.73
C ASP A 126 25.47 5.33 4.04
N PRO A 127 24.65 5.59 3.01
CA PRO A 127 23.93 4.55 2.29
C PRO A 127 24.79 3.76 1.29
N GLU A 128 25.98 4.25 0.94
CA GLU A 128 26.82 3.65 -0.09
C GLU A 128 27.16 2.16 0.17
N PRO A 129 27.54 1.74 1.39
CA PRO A 129 27.79 0.32 1.68
C PRO A 129 26.56 -0.58 1.43
N ALA A 130 25.36 -0.10 1.74
CA ALA A 130 24.12 -0.84 1.49
C ALA A 130 23.82 -0.90 -0.02
N ILE A 131 23.93 0.23 -0.73
CA ILE A 131 23.74 0.34 -2.18
C ILE A 131 24.71 -0.59 -2.91
N ASN A 132 26.00 -0.52 -2.59
CA ASN A 132 27.04 -1.35 -3.22
C ASN A 132 26.84 -2.86 -2.95
N PHE A 133 26.27 -3.23 -1.81
CA PHE A 133 25.91 -4.61 -1.51
C PHE A 133 24.77 -5.10 -2.42
N ILE A 134 23.74 -4.27 -2.64
CA ILE A 134 22.59 -4.61 -3.50
C ILE A 134 23.06 -4.81 -4.94
N ASP A 135 23.73 -3.81 -5.50
CA ASP A 135 24.33 -3.85 -6.84
C ASP A 135 25.39 -2.76 -6.97
N ARG A 136 26.65 -3.13 -7.22
CA ARG A 136 27.75 -2.18 -7.41
C ARG A 136 27.55 -1.18 -8.56
N ARG A 137 26.59 -1.45 -9.46
CA ARG A 137 26.26 -0.55 -10.56
C ARG A 137 25.06 0.34 -10.28
N TRP A 138 24.35 0.08 -9.19
CA TRP A 138 23.27 0.95 -8.76
C TRP A 138 23.83 2.12 -7.95
N GLN A 139 23.44 3.32 -8.29
CA GLN A 139 23.92 4.55 -7.63
C GLN A 139 22.87 5.14 -6.67
N GLY A 140 21.87 4.35 -6.28
CA GLY A 140 20.77 4.84 -5.41
C GLY A 140 19.63 5.50 -6.17
N ASP A 141 19.62 5.41 -7.52
CA ASP A 141 18.52 5.92 -8.32
C ASP A 141 17.20 5.21 -7.97
N LEU A 142 16.12 5.99 -7.80
CA LEU A 142 14.80 5.51 -7.39
C LEU A 142 13.74 5.71 -8.46
N PRO A 143 12.75 4.79 -8.51
CA PRO A 143 12.67 3.54 -7.76
C PRO A 143 13.64 2.47 -8.27
N ALA A 144 13.90 1.46 -7.43
CA ALA A 144 14.68 0.30 -7.84
C ALA A 144 14.01 -0.99 -7.33
N THR A 145 13.82 -1.96 -8.22
CA THR A 145 13.15 -3.22 -7.90
C THR A 145 14.07 -4.40 -8.18
N TYR A 146 14.23 -5.28 -7.18
CA TYR A 146 15.04 -6.49 -7.27
C TYR A 146 14.21 -7.70 -6.87
N LEU A 147 14.30 -8.77 -7.66
CA LEU A 147 13.74 -10.08 -7.34
C LEU A 147 14.89 -11.06 -7.10
N TYR A 148 14.91 -11.65 -5.93
CA TYR A 148 15.88 -12.67 -5.52
C TYR A 148 15.21 -14.05 -5.50
N ASN A 149 15.93 -15.07 -5.91
CA ASN A 149 15.50 -16.47 -5.71
C ASN A 149 15.70 -16.90 -4.24
N GLU A 150 15.37 -18.14 -3.90
CA GLU A 150 15.48 -18.72 -2.56
C GLU A 150 16.91 -18.75 -2.03
N LYS A 151 17.90 -18.66 -2.93
CA LYS A 151 19.35 -18.64 -2.61
C LYS A 151 19.88 -17.22 -2.40
N GLY A 152 19.05 -16.18 -2.55
CA GLY A 152 19.47 -14.78 -2.49
C GLY A 152 20.18 -14.29 -3.77
N GLU A 153 20.07 -15.00 -4.89
CA GLU A 153 20.62 -14.58 -6.18
C GLU A 153 19.62 -13.69 -6.91
N VAL A 154 20.08 -12.58 -7.49
CA VAL A 154 19.24 -11.68 -8.28
C VAL A 154 18.82 -12.36 -9.58
N VAL A 155 17.52 -12.54 -9.78
CA VAL A 155 16.94 -13.13 -11.02
C VAL A 155 16.22 -12.09 -11.89
N TYR A 156 15.88 -10.94 -11.32
CA TYR A 156 15.36 -9.77 -12.05
C TYR A 156 15.77 -8.49 -11.32
N LYS A 157 16.04 -7.44 -12.08
CA LYS A 157 16.23 -6.09 -11.55
C LYS A 157 15.74 -5.05 -12.56
N HIS A 158 15.21 -3.97 -12.02
CA HIS A 158 14.80 -2.81 -12.80
C HIS A 158 15.08 -1.52 -12.03
N ILE A 159 15.71 -0.55 -12.67
CA ILE A 159 15.93 0.79 -12.13
C ILE A 159 15.01 1.75 -12.88
N GLY A 160 14.30 2.59 -12.15
CA GLY A 160 13.20 3.40 -12.63
C GLY A 160 11.85 2.70 -12.48
N ARG A 161 10.79 3.32 -12.97
CA ARG A 161 9.43 2.78 -12.88
C ARG A 161 9.33 1.41 -13.55
N VAL A 162 8.93 0.41 -12.76
CA VAL A 162 8.88 -0.98 -13.19
C VAL A 162 7.84 -1.23 -14.29
N ASN A 163 8.21 -2.04 -15.27
CA ASN A 163 7.24 -2.65 -16.18
C ASN A 163 6.56 -3.83 -15.48
N THR A 164 5.29 -3.67 -15.15
CA THR A 164 4.53 -4.68 -14.39
C THR A 164 4.35 -6.00 -15.12
N ALA A 165 4.30 -6.00 -16.46
CA ALA A 165 4.20 -7.23 -17.23
C ALA A 165 5.50 -8.03 -17.16
N GLU A 166 6.65 -7.38 -17.32
CA GLU A 166 7.98 -8.01 -17.18
C GLU A 166 8.22 -8.50 -15.75
N LEU A 167 7.82 -7.73 -14.74
CA LEU A 167 7.96 -8.17 -13.35
C LEU A 167 7.10 -9.40 -13.07
N ARG A 168 5.86 -9.46 -13.56
CA ARG A 168 4.98 -10.63 -13.42
C ARG A 168 5.59 -11.86 -14.08
N GLU A 169 6.09 -11.72 -15.29
CA GLU A 169 6.76 -12.81 -16.01
C GLU A 169 8.00 -13.32 -15.22
N ALA A 170 8.81 -12.41 -14.68
CA ALA A 170 9.96 -12.77 -13.86
C ALA A 170 9.55 -13.53 -12.58
N ILE A 171 8.49 -13.07 -11.88
CA ILE A 171 7.96 -13.75 -10.69
C ILE A 171 7.47 -15.15 -11.05
N GLU A 172 6.66 -15.29 -12.09
CA GLU A 172 6.13 -16.60 -12.51
C GLU A 172 7.24 -17.57 -12.96
N LYS A 173 8.29 -17.06 -13.57
CA LYS A 173 9.42 -17.85 -14.00
C LYS A 173 10.25 -18.38 -12.82
N VAL A 174 10.47 -17.58 -11.78
CA VAL A 174 11.24 -18.01 -10.62
C VAL A 174 10.43 -18.98 -9.76
N VAL A 175 9.13 -18.72 -9.55
CA VAL A 175 8.23 -19.59 -8.79
C VAL A 175 8.12 -20.97 -9.42
N LYS A 176 7.90 -21.08 -10.74
CA LYS A 176 7.84 -22.37 -11.47
C LYS A 176 9.15 -23.17 -11.43
N LYS A 177 10.27 -22.53 -11.14
CA LYS A 177 11.57 -23.22 -11.06
C LYS A 177 11.83 -23.80 -9.66
N SER A 178 11.06 -23.34 -8.68
CA SER A 178 11.17 -23.75 -7.26
C SER A 178 10.30 -24.96 -6.94
N ASP A 179 9.30 -25.26 -7.78
CA ASP A 179 8.48 -26.48 -7.73
C ASP A 179 9.19 -27.65 -8.43
#